data_2bf68bf2f2e56d9f4c582263bb8f2524
#
_entry.id   2bf68bf2f2e56d9f4c582263bb8f2524
#
_cell.length_a   1.000
_cell.length_b   1.000
_cell.length_c   1.000
_cell.angle_alpha   90.00
_cell.angle_beta   90.00
_cell.angle_gamma   90.00
#
_symmetry.space_group_name_H-M   'P 1'
#
loop_
_entity.id
_entity.type
_entity.pdbx_description
1 polymer ?
#
loop_
_entity_poly.entity_id
_entity_poly.type
_entity_poly.pdbx_seq_one_letter_code
_entity_poly.pdbx_strand_id
1 'polypeptide(L)'
;NLYMDWGEFAYFDIYILKREGAREDWAEFSKNHKWGRDLVAEADEIKKTSTPEQDHALVENIIIKTQGFVSGNFSEGDAAPVQKFRDLLKLYEGIDKKKLQENMKYWLEAIMPVCDKYDINMCVHPDDPPYPVFGLPRIIGTAEDIQWMLDAVPNKHNGLTFCAGSFSAGEHNDCVAMAKQFADRTHFVHLRSCYIFPNGNFTEASHLG
;
A
#
# COMPACT_ATOMS: atom_id res chain seq x y z
N ASN A 1 7.43 1.89 15.37
CA ASN A 1 8.10 1.50 14.12
C ASN A 1 7.18 0.53 13.39
N LEU A 2 6.75 0.90 12.20
CA LEU A 2 6.01 -0.02 11.32
C LEU A 2 7.02 -1.04 10.80
N TYR A 3 6.78 -2.30 11.12
CA TYR A 3 7.50 -3.43 10.56
C TYR A 3 6.55 -4.22 9.68
N MET A 4 6.95 -4.46 8.43
CA MET A 4 6.22 -5.30 7.50
C MET A 4 6.87 -6.67 7.43
N ASP A 5 6.19 -7.69 7.93
CA ASP A 5 6.55 -9.10 7.76
C ASP A 5 5.61 -9.75 6.75
N TRP A 6 6.15 -10.13 5.61
CA TRP A 6 5.36 -10.72 4.52
C TRP A 6 4.77 -12.10 4.89
N GLY A 7 5.45 -12.88 5.72
CA GLY A 7 4.94 -14.15 6.22
C GLY A 7 3.72 -13.96 7.12
N GLU A 8 3.76 -12.97 8.02
CA GLU A 8 2.62 -12.61 8.87
C GLU A 8 1.45 -12.04 8.05
N PHE A 9 1.72 -11.25 7.01
CA PHE A 9 0.69 -10.73 6.12
C PHE A 9 0.02 -11.86 5.31
N ALA A 10 0.80 -12.81 4.79
CA ALA A 10 0.26 -13.98 4.11
C ALA A 10 -0.57 -14.85 5.07
N TYR A 11 -0.07 -15.07 6.29
CA TYR A 11 -0.82 -15.78 7.31
C TYR A 11 -2.14 -15.10 7.66
N PHE A 12 -2.11 -13.80 7.87
CA PHE A 12 -3.32 -13.01 8.15
C PHE A 12 -4.34 -13.16 7.02
N ASP A 13 -3.94 -12.98 5.77
CA ASP A 13 -4.83 -13.04 4.60
C ASP A 13 -5.44 -14.44 4.41
N ILE A 14 -4.61 -15.48 4.50
CA ILE A 14 -5.01 -16.86 4.24
C ILE A 14 -5.87 -17.43 5.39
N TYR A 15 -5.48 -17.20 6.64
CA TYR A 15 -6.04 -17.92 7.78
C TYR A 15 -6.96 -17.10 8.68
N ILE A 16 -6.73 -15.79 8.82
CA ILE A 16 -7.55 -14.91 9.64
C ILE A 16 -8.62 -14.24 8.79
N LEU A 17 -8.20 -13.54 7.74
CA LEU A 17 -9.10 -12.88 6.80
C LEU A 17 -9.85 -13.90 5.93
N LYS A 18 -9.21 -15.00 5.56
CA LYS A 18 -9.76 -16.09 4.72
C LYS A 18 -10.31 -15.56 3.40
N ARG A 19 -9.53 -14.69 2.77
CA ARG A 19 -9.90 -14.11 1.47
C ARG A 19 -9.82 -15.20 0.39
N GLU A 20 -10.81 -15.23 -0.49
CA GLU A 20 -10.79 -16.09 -1.67
C GLU A 20 -9.61 -15.68 -2.59
N GLY A 21 -8.88 -16.66 -3.13
CA GLY A 21 -7.70 -16.44 -3.98
C GLY A 21 -6.43 -16.02 -3.22
N ALA A 22 -6.46 -15.87 -1.88
CA ALA A 22 -5.29 -15.42 -1.12
C ALA A 22 -4.05 -16.31 -1.32
N ARG A 23 -4.23 -17.63 -1.33
CA ARG A 23 -3.09 -18.57 -1.50
C ARG A 23 -2.42 -18.44 -2.86
N GLU A 24 -3.22 -18.28 -3.90
CA GLU A 24 -2.76 -18.09 -5.27
C GLU A 24 -2.01 -16.76 -5.41
N ASP A 25 -2.57 -15.68 -4.88
CA ASP A 25 -1.95 -14.35 -4.91
C ASP A 25 -0.61 -14.34 -4.17
N TRP A 26 -0.53 -14.93 -2.97
CA TRP A 26 0.72 -15.00 -2.20
C TRP A 26 1.75 -15.94 -2.83
N ALA A 27 1.32 -17.01 -3.50
CA ALA A 27 2.22 -17.86 -4.27
C ALA A 27 2.79 -17.14 -5.49
N GLU A 28 1.99 -16.34 -6.19
CA GLU A 28 2.43 -15.51 -7.30
C GLU A 28 3.35 -14.38 -6.81
N PHE A 29 3.00 -13.72 -5.72
CA PHE A 29 3.83 -12.69 -5.07
C PHE A 29 5.21 -13.24 -4.74
N SER A 30 5.29 -14.43 -4.14
CA SER A 30 6.57 -15.09 -3.82
C SER A 30 7.44 -15.34 -5.04
N LYS A 31 6.84 -15.75 -6.17
CA LYS A 31 7.55 -16.00 -7.43
C LYS A 31 8.09 -14.73 -8.09
N ASN A 32 7.37 -13.62 -7.93
CA ASN A 32 7.71 -12.34 -8.55
C ASN A 32 8.83 -11.59 -7.81
N HIS A 33 9.20 -12.03 -6.60
CA HIS A 33 10.25 -11.43 -5.79
C HIS A 33 11.44 -12.39 -5.64
N LYS A 34 12.65 -11.82 -5.68
CA LYS A 34 13.91 -12.59 -5.63
C LYS A 34 14.39 -12.93 -4.21
N TRP A 35 13.45 -12.96 -3.24
CA TRP A 35 13.80 -13.21 -1.84
C TRP A 35 14.01 -14.68 -1.50
N GLY A 36 13.68 -15.60 -2.43
CA GLY A 36 13.81 -17.05 -2.20
C GLY A 36 12.86 -17.59 -1.14
N ARG A 37 11.73 -16.91 -0.91
CA ARG A 37 10.71 -17.28 0.08
C ARG A 37 9.51 -17.95 -0.57
N ASP A 38 8.88 -18.84 0.17
CA ASP A 38 7.54 -19.37 -0.09
C ASP A 38 6.61 -18.86 1.03
N LEU A 39 5.96 -17.72 0.79
CA LEU A 39 5.12 -17.08 1.80
C LEU A 39 3.89 -17.90 2.15
N VAL A 40 3.43 -18.77 1.26
CA VAL A 40 2.33 -19.70 1.55
C VAL A 40 2.79 -20.77 2.54
N ALA A 41 3.97 -21.35 2.32
CA ALA A 41 4.55 -22.32 3.25
C ALA A 41 4.85 -21.68 4.62
N GLU A 42 5.37 -20.44 4.63
CA GLU A 42 5.59 -19.70 5.88
C GLU A 42 4.28 -19.45 6.65
N ALA A 43 3.21 -19.06 5.96
CA ALA A 43 1.89 -18.90 6.56
C ALA A 43 1.35 -20.21 7.14
N ASP A 44 1.59 -21.35 6.45
CA ASP A 44 1.21 -22.68 6.93
C ASP A 44 1.99 -23.08 8.19
N GLU A 45 3.27 -22.70 8.32
CA GLU A 45 4.06 -22.93 9.54
C GLU A 45 3.58 -22.02 10.69
N ILE A 46 3.33 -20.75 10.45
CA ILE A 46 2.76 -19.83 11.45
C ILE A 46 1.43 -20.40 11.99
N LYS A 47 0.57 -20.93 11.10
CA LYS A 47 -0.71 -21.56 11.51
C LYS A 47 -0.56 -22.69 12.52
N LYS A 48 0.52 -23.45 12.46
CA LYS A 48 0.75 -24.58 13.38
C LYS A 48 1.11 -24.14 14.80
N THR A 49 1.67 -22.96 14.94
CA THR A 49 2.25 -22.46 16.20
C THR A 49 1.54 -21.24 16.78
N SER A 50 0.72 -20.56 15.98
CA SER A 50 0.02 -19.34 16.40
C SER A 50 -0.98 -19.62 17.51
N THR A 51 -1.03 -18.71 18.49
CA THR A 51 -2.01 -18.70 19.57
C THR A 51 -3.12 -17.68 19.32
N PRO A 52 -4.29 -17.80 19.98
CA PRO A 52 -5.36 -16.81 19.86
C PRO A 52 -4.91 -15.39 20.22
N GLU A 53 -4.00 -15.23 21.18
CA GLU A 53 -3.45 -13.95 21.60
C GLU A 53 -2.57 -13.32 20.50
N GLN A 54 -1.76 -14.15 19.82
CA GLN A 54 -0.94 -13.72 18.69
C GLN A 54 -1.82 -13.34 17.49
N ASP A 55 -2.85 -14.12 17.19
CA ASP A 55 -3.83 -13.79 16.14
C ASP A 55 -4.53 -12.46 16.43
N HIS A 56 -4.92 -12.23 17.69
CA HIS A 56 -5.55 -10.97 18.10
C HIS A 56 -4.59 -9.79 17.94
N ALA A 57 -3.34 -9.92 18.38
CA ALA A 57 -2.33 -8.88 18.23
C ALA A 57 -2.05 -8.57 16.75
N LEU A 58 -2.06 -9.58 15.89
CA LEU A 58 -1.88 -9.40 14.45
C LEU A 58 -3.06 -8.66 13.81
N VAL A 59 -4.30 -9.01 14.17
CA VAL A 59 -5.52 -8.29 13.75
C VAL A 59 -5.44 -6.83 14.17
N GLU A 60 -5.07 -6.56 15.43
CA GLU A 60 -4.92 -5.22 15.93
C GLU A 60 -3.86 -4.42 15.15
N ASN A 61 -2.71 -5.02 14.90
CA ASN A 61 -1.63 -4.37 14.16
C ASN A 61 -2.01 -4.09 12.70
N ILE A 62 -2.55 -5.09 11.98
CA ILE A 62 -2.84 -4.97 10.55
C ILE A 62 -4.10 -4.14 10.28
N ILE A 63 -5.17 -4.30 11.07
CA ILE A 63 -6.43 -3.60 10.80
C ILE A 63 -6.52 -2.30 11.59
N ILE A 64 -6.39 -2.37 12.92
CA ILE A 64 -6.72 -1.23 13.79
C ILE A 64 -5.66 -0.14 13.67
N LYS A 65 -4.36 -0.49 13.85
CA LYS A 65 -3.27 0.48 13.90
C LYS A 65 -2.91 1.05 12.54
N THR A 66 -3.01 0.25 11.47
CA THR A 66 -2.61 0.71 10.13
C THR A 66 -3.76 1.31 9.34
N GLN A 67 -5.00 0.86 9.51
CA GLN A 67 -6.14 1.32 8.73
C GLN A 67 -7.04 2.30 9.49
N GLY A 68 -7.03 2.28 10.83
CA GLY A 68 -7.92 3.09 11.65
C GLY A 68 -7.76 4.59 11.44
N PHE A 69 -6.54 5.08 11.26
CA PHE A 69 -6.27 6.51 11.10
C PHE A 69 -6.70 7.06 9.71
N VAL A 70 -6.77 6.22 8.68
CA VAL A 70 -7.07 6.65 7.31
C VAL A 70 -8.56 6.93 7.13
N SER A 71 -9.42 6.11 7.72
CA SER A 71 -10.85 6.16 7.43
C SER A 71 -11.75 6.44 8.64
N GLY A 72 -11.21 6.38 9.87
CA GLY A 72 -12.00 6.39 11.08
C GLY A 72 -12.97 5.21 11.19
N ASN A 73 -12.83 4.22 10.31
CA ASN A 73 -13.72 3.06 10.23
C ASN A 73 -13.42 2.02 11.30
N PHE A 74 -12.21 2.03 11.85
CA PHE A 74 -11.76 1.10 12.89
C PHE A 74 -11.36 1.86 14.14
N SER A 75 -11.68 1.34 15.29
CA SER A 75 -11.31 1.87 16.60
C SER A 75 -10.87 0.76 17.53
N GLU A 76 -10.07 1.11 18.52
CA GLU A 76 -9.72 0.21 19.61
C GLU A 76 -11.00 -0.28 20.29
N GLY A 77 -11.18 -1.60 20.39
CA GLY A 77 -12.39 -2.22 20.95
C GLY A 77 -13.49 -2.56 19.95
N ASP A 78 -13.26 -2.42 18.63
CA ASP A 78 -14.20 -2.93 17.62
C ASP A 78 -14.49 -4.42 17.82
N ALA A 79 -15.79 -4.78 17.92
CA ALA A 79 -16.22 -6.15 18.24
C ALA A 79 -15.97 -7.17 17.11
N ALA A 80 -15.82 -6.72 15.85
CA ALA A 80 -15.65 -7.58 14.69
C ALA A 80 -14.80 -6.93 13.59
N PRO A 81 -13.54 -6.53 13.86
CA PRO A 81 -12.73 -5.79 12.90
C PRO A 81 -12.44 -6.58 11.62
N VAL A 82 -12.23 -7.89 11.71
CA VAL A 82 -11.98 -8.76 10.55
C VAL A 82 -13.20 -8.81 9.61
N GLN A 83 -14.42 -8.92 10.15
CA GLN A 83 -15.62 -8.94 9.32
C GLN A 83 -15.86 -7.59 8.64
N LYS A 84 -15.66 -6.51 9.37
CA LYS A 84 -15.77 -5.16 8.83
C LYS A 84 -14.73 -4.92 7.71
N PHE A 85 -13.51 -5.41 7.90
CA PHE A 85 -12.48 -5.33 6.86
C PHE A 85 -12.86 -6.13 5.61
N ARG A 86 -13.39 -7.36 5.78
CA ARG A 86 -13.93 -8.14 4.65
C ARG A 86 -15.02 -7.39 3.88
N ASP A 87 -15.94 -6.75 4.60
CA ASP A 87 -17.04 -6.02 3.97
C ASP A 87 -16.54 -4.79 3.20
N LEU A 88 -15.48 -4.13 3.68
CA LEU A 88 -14.82 -3.06 2.93
C LEU A 88 -14.08 -3.58 1.69
N LEU A 89 -13.40 -4.73 1.78
CA LEU A 89 -12.75 -5.34 0.61
C LEU A 89 -13.73 -5.71 -0.50
N LYS A 90 -14.97 -6.11 -0.17
CA LYS A 90 -16.02 -6.39 -1.16
C LYS A 90 -16.37 -5.17 -2.02
N LEU A 91 -16.15 -3.95 -1.53
CA LEU A 91 -16.36 -2.73 -2.33
C LEU A 91 -15.38 -2.62 -3.50
N TYR A 92 -14.28 -3.35 -3.45
CA TYR A 92 -13.26 -3.41 -4.49
C TYR A 92 -13.39 -4.66 -5.38
N GLU A 93 -14.41 -5.48 -5.17
CA GLU A 93 -14.64 -6.67 -6.01
C GLU A 93 -14.82 -6.25 -7.47
N GLY A 94 -14.03 -6.87 -8.36
CA GLY A 94 -14.01 -6.53 -9.79
C GLY A 94 -13.30 -5.22 -10.15
N ILE A 95 -12.64 -4.55 -9.19
CA ILE A 95 -11.84 -3.35 -9.43
C ILE A 95 -10.38 -3.75 -9.57
N ASP A 96 -9.91 -3.87 -10.81
CA ASP A 96 -8.49 -4.05 -11.12
C ASP A 96 -7.72 -2.72 -11.11
N LYS A 97 -6.40 -2.79 -11.35
CA LYS A 97 -5.53 -1.61 -11.43
C LYS A 97 -6.05 -0.57 -12.43
N LYS A 98 -6.48 -1.01 -13.60
CA LYS A 98 -6.96 -0.12 -14.66
C LYS A 98 -8.25 0.60 -14.24
N LYS A 99 -9.19 -0.14 -13.67
CA LYS A 99 -10.45 0.46 -13.19
C LYS A 99 -10.22 1.45 -12.06
N LEU A 100 -9.30 1.15 -11.14
CA LEU A 100 -8.94 2.08 -10.06
C LEU A 100 -8.26 3.34 -10.62
N GLN A 101 -7.39 3.20 -11.62
CA GLN A 101 -6.80 4.34 -12.33
C GLN A 101 -7.86 5.18 -13.05
N GLU A 102 -8.82 4.57 -13.73
CA GLU A 102 -9.95 5.30 -14.35
C GLU A 102 -10.76 6.09 -13.32
N ASN A 103 -11.04 5.50 -12.16
CA ASN A 103 -11.73 6.18 -11.07
C ASN A 103 -10.92 7.37 -10.53
N MET A 104 -9.60 7.21 -10.37
CA MET A 104 -8.70 8.30 -9.98
C MET A 104 -8.70 9.43 -11.00
N LYS A 105 -8.58 9.11 -12.28
CA LYS A 105 -8.65 10.08 -13.36
C LYS A 105 -9.94 10.89 -13.32
N TYR A 106 -11.09 10.20 -13.24
CA TYR A 106 -12.39 10.84 -13.14
C TYR A 106 -12.47 11.81 -11.97
N TRP A 107 -11.97 11.43 -10.80
CA TRP A 107 -11.96 12.28 -9.63
C TRP A 107 -11.05 13.51 -9.81
N LEU A 108 -9.82 13.30 -10.31
CA LEU A 108 -8.87 14.38 -10.57
C LEU A 108 -9.44 15.38 -11.59
N GLU A 109 -10.02 14.93 -12.70
CA GLU A 109 -10.65 15.79 -13.69
C GLU A 109 -11.78 16.64 -13.09
N ALA A 110 -12.56 16.08 -12.19
CA ALA A 110 -13.66 16.79 -11.53
C ALA A 110 -13.19 17.92 -10.59
N ILE A 111 -12.04 17.74 -9.91
CA ILE A 111 -11.55 18.74 -8.94
C ILE A 111 -10.62 19.79 -9.55
N MET A 112 -9.95 19.51 -10.68
CA MET A 112 -9.00 20.44 -11.29
C MET A 112 -9.56 21.84 -11.58
N PRO A 113 -10.79 22.02 -12.05
CA PRO A 113 -11.35 23.37 -12.23
C PRO A 113 -11.42 24.19 -10.93
N VAL A 114 -11.61 23.53 -9.79
CA VAL A 114 -11.58 24.19 -8.47
C VAL A 114 -10.14 24.54 -8.08
N CYS A 115 -9.20 23.64 -8.35
CA CYS A 115 -7.78 23.86 -8.11
C CYS A 115 -7.27 25.06 -8.95
N ASP A 116 -7.64 25.14 -10.22
CA ASP A 116 -7.30 26.25 -11.10
C ASP A 116 -7.88 27.58 -10.58
N LYS A 117 -9.14 27.56 -10.14
CA LYS A 117 -9.83 28.77 -9.65
C LYS A 117 -9.21 29.35 -8.38
N TYR A 118 -8.76 28.50 -7.48
CA TYR A 118 -8.26 28.91 -6.16
C TYR A 118 -6.75 28.77 -6.00
N ASP A 119 -6.03 28.44 -7.08
CA ASP A 119 -4.58 28.20 -7.09
C ASP A 119 -4.13 27.17 -6.04
N ILE A 120 -4.84 26.03 -5.98
CA ILE A 120 -4.59 24.96 -5.01
C ILE A 120 -3.88 23.79 -5.70
N ASN A 121 -2.72 23.40 -5.18
CA ASN A 121 -2.03 22.20 -5.63
C ASN A 121 -2.56 20.97 -4.91
N MET A 122 -3.00 19.99 -5.68
CA MET A 122 -3.30 18.64 -5.19
C MET A 122 -2.03 17.81 -5.16
N CYS A 123 -1.86 17.04 -4.09
CA CYS A 123 -0.68 16.21 -3.89
C CYS A 123 -1.12 14.77 -3.66
N VAL A 124 -1.01 13.92 -4.68
CA VAL A 124 -1.29 12.50 -4.54
C VAL A 124 -0.16 11.84 -3.77
N HIS A 125 -0.50 11.21 -2.64
CA HIS A 125 0.45 10.42 -1.86
C HIS A 125 0.60 9.03 -2.47
N PRO A 126 1.83 8.48 -2.58
CA PRO A 126 2.01 7.13 -3.08
C PRO A 126 1.37 6.07 -2.19
N ASP A 127 1.06 4.94 -2.79
CA ASP A 127 0.62 3.75 -2.06
C ASP A 127 1.67 3.29 -1.04
N ASP A 128 1.23 2.92 0.15
CA ASP A 128 2.11 2.42 1.22
C ASP A 128 1.52 1.14 1.83
N PRO A 129 2.15 -0.01 1.64
CA PRO A 129 3.32 -0.28 0.80
C PRO A 129 3.02 -0.17 -0.70
N PRO A 130 4.06 0.02 -1.56
CA PRO A 130 3.91 0.10 -3.01
C PRO A 130 3.75 -1.29 -3.67
N TYR A 131 3.11 -2.21 -2.99
CA TYR A 131 2.84 -3.58 -3.40
C TYR A 131 1.36 -3.90 -3.22
N PRO A 132 0.72 -4.65 -4.15
CA PRO A 132 -0.62 -5.16 -3.95
C PRO A 132 -0.69 -6.04 -2.70
N VAL A 133 -1.66 -5.77 -1.83
CA VAL A 133 -1.92 -6.57 -0.63
C VAL A 133 -3.42 -6.81 -0.49
N PHE A 134 -3.80 -7.96 0.02
CA PHE A 134 -5.21 -8.35 0.26
C PHE A 134 -6.09 -8.26 -1.00
N GLY A 135 -5.52 -8.51 -2.19
CA GLY A 135 -6.23 -8.39 -3.47
C GLY A 135 -6.47 -6.95 -3.93
N LEU A 136 -6.01 -5.94 -3.18
CA LEU A 136 -6.15 -4.54 -3.56
C LEU A 136 -5.03 -4.13 -4.53
N PRO A 137 -5.36 -3.57 -5.70
CA PRO A 137 -4.36 -3.04 -6.62
C PRO A 137 -3.71 -1.78 -6.05
N ARG A 138 -2.48 -1.49 -6.51
CA ARG A 138 -1.76 -0.24 -6.27
C ARG A 138 -1.65 0.54 -7.58
N ILE A 139 -1.81 1.86 -7.53
CA ILE A 139 -1.88 2.72 -8.71
C ILE A 139 -0.88 3.88 -8.70
N ILE A 140 -0.23 4.13 -7.56
CA ILE A 140 0.86 5.12 -7.40
C ILE A 140 1.99 4.47 -6.59
N GLY A 141 2.59 3.42 -7.14
CA GLY A 141 3.68 2.68 -6.50
C GLY A 141 5.02 2.75 -7.23
N THR A 142 5.01 3.15 -8.51
CA THR A 142 6.19 3.16 -9.39
C THR A 142 6.32 4.47 -10.16
N ALA A 143 7.47 4.68 -10.81
CA ALA A 143 7.67 5.83 -11.70
C ALA A 143 6.68 5.83 -12.86
N GLU A 144 6.36 4.67 -13.42
CA GLU A 144 5.37 4.51 -14.48
C GLU A 144 3.96 4.90 -14.02
N ASP A 145 3.60 4.54 -12.80
CA ASP A 145 2.30 4.92 -12.22
C ASP A 145 2.17 6.44 -12.05
N ILE A 146 3.24 7.08 -11.56
CA ILE A 146 3.28 8.54 -11.42
C ILE A 146 3.17 9.19 -12.80
N GLN A 147 3.95 8.74 -13.77
CA GLN A 147 3.91 9.29 -15.13
C GLN A 147 2.51 9.15 -15.72
N TRP A 148 1.90 7.96 -15.57
CA TRP A 148 0.51 7.74 -16.00
C TRP A 148 -0.46 8.76 -15.38
N MET A 149 -0.38 8.99 -14.08
CA MET A 149 -1.25 9.94 -13.36
C MET A 149 -1.10 11.36 -13.90
N LEU A 150 0.14 11.79 -14.14
CA LEU A 150 0.45 13.12 -14.63
C LEU A 150 0.00 13.31 -16.09
N ASP A 151 0.13 12.28 -16.92
CA ASP A 151 -0.31 12.29 -18.34
C ASP A 151 -1.83 12.18 -18.47
N ALA A 152 -2.46 11.40 -17.60
CA ALA A 152 -3.92 11.22 -17.61
C ALA A 152 -4.67 12.52 -17.31
N VAL A 153 -4.09 13.38 -16.45
CA VAL A 153 -4.65 14.71 -16.10
C VAL A 153 -3.51 15.73 -16.10
N PRO A 154 -3.16 16.31 -17.28
CA PRO A 154 -1.98 17.14 -17.46
C PRO A 154 -2.20 18.59 -16.95
N ASN A 155 -2.77 18.75 -15.78
CA ASN A 155 -2.99 20.05 -15.12
C ASN A 155 -1.82 20.34 -14.17
N LYS A 156 -1.33 21.58 -14.12
CA LYS A 156 -0.21 21.99 -13.26
C LYS A 156 -0.48 21.75 -11.76
N HIS A 157 -1.74 21.79 -11.36
CA HIS A 157 -2.16 21.59 -9.99
C HIS A 157 -2.33 20.09 -9.61
N ASN A 158 -2.30 19.18 -10.59
CA ASN A 158 -2.21 17.75 -10.34
C ASN A 158 -0.75 17.38 -10.11
N GLY A 159 -0.38 16.99 -8.93
CA GLY A 159 1.01 16.69 -8.58
C GLY A 159 1.16 15.59 -7.53
N LEU A 160 2.36 15.47 -7.04
CA LEU A 160 2.82 14.37 -6.21
C LEU A 160 3.19 14.85 -4.79
N THR A 161 2.81 14.09 -3.80
CA THR A 161 3.53 14.03 -2.53
C THR A 161 4.69 13.05 -2.74
N PHE A 162 5.92 13.54 -2.81
CA PHE A 162 7.06 12.65 -2.88
C PHE A 162 7.34 12.09 -1.48
N CYS A 163 6.78 10.91 -1.19
CA CYS A 163 7.05 10.19 0.05
C CYS A 163 8.22 9.21 -0.15
N ALA A 164 9.41 9.62 0.30
CA ALA A 164 10.60 8.79 0.18
C ALA A 164 10.47 7.44 0.90
N GLY A 165 9.79 7.40 2.04
CA GLY A 165 9.56 6.15 2.78
C GLY A 165 8.64 5.17 2.05
N SER A 166 7.54 5.65 1.46
CA SER A 166 6.65 4.76 0.69
C SER A 166 7.32 4.22 -0.56
N PHE A 167 8.02 5.08 -1.32
CA PHE A 167 8.73 4.62 -2.52
C PHE A 167 9.91 3.71 -2.19
N SER A 168 10.69 4.01 -1.14
CA SER A 168 11.85 3.20 -0.77
C SER A 168 11.51 1.83 -0.19
N ALA A 169 10.26 1.61 0.24
CA ALA A 169 9.76 0.28 0.58
C ALA A 169 9.64 -0.65 -0.64
N GLY A 170 9.61 -0.09 -1.86
CA GLY A 170 9.64 -0.81 -3.13
C GLY A 170 11.06 -1.05 -3.61
N GLU A 171 11.56 -2.29 -3.55
CA GLU A 171 12.92 -2.64 -4.00
C GLU A 171 13.21 -2.32 -5.49
N HIS A 172 12.16 -2.12 -6.27
CA HIS A 172 12.20 -1.78 -7.69
C HIS A 172 12.32 -0.27 -7.95
N ASN A 173 12.21 0.58 -6.91
CA ASN A 173 12.21 2.03 -7.06
C ASN A 173 13.59 2.63 -6.82
N ASP A 174 14.07 3.42 -7.77
CA ASP A 174 15.19 4.36 -7.57
C ASP A 174 14.65 5.72 -7.15
N CYS A 175 14.53 5.93 -5.83
CA CYS A 175 13.97 7.16 -5.27
C CYS A 175 14.74 8.42 -5.71
N VAL A 176 16.05 8.33 -5.95
CA VAL A 176 16.86 9.48 -6.39
C VAL A 176 16.53 9.85 -7.83
N ALA A 177 16.43 8.85 -8.72
CA ALA A 177 16.00 9.07 -10.09
C ALA A 177 14.57 9.60 -10.17
N MET A 178 13.65 9.01 -9.39
CA MET A 178 12.24 9.45 -9.33
C MET A 178 12.11 10.89 -8.81
N ALA A 179 12.85 11.26 -7.76
CA ALA A 179 12.84 12.63 -7.25
C ALA A 179 13.30 13.65 -8.29
N LYS A 180 14.31 13.32 -9.11
CA LYS A 180 14.78 14.17 -10.21
C LYS A 180 13.75 14.25 -11.33
N GLN A 181 13.16 13.12 -11.71
CA GLN A 181 12.21 13.01 -12.81
C GLN A 181 10.93 13.82 -12.54
N PHE A 182 10.43 13.79 -11.32
CA PHE A 182 9.14 14.37 -10.95
C PHE A 182 9.24 15.66 -10.13
N ALA A 183 10.43 16.28 -10.05
CA ALA A 183 10.67 17.48 -9.26
C ALA A 183 9.66 18.60 -9.53
N ASP A 184 9.42 18.91 -10.80
CA ASP A 184 8.53 20.00 -11.24
C ASP A 184 7.04 19.77 -10.92
N ARG A 185 6.69 18.53 -10.58
CA ARG A 185 5.31 18.13 -10.25
C ARG A 185 5.20 17.64 -8.81
N THR A 186 6.25 17.73 -8.03
CA THR A 186 6.26 17.44 -6.59
C THR A 186 5.84 18.69 -5.83
N HIS A 187 4.62 18.71 -5.32
CA HIS A 187 4.09 19.85 -4.58
C HIS A 187 4.27 19.71 -3.07
N PHE A 188 4.51 18.50 -2.58
CA PHE A 188 4.78 18.23 -1.18
C PHE A 188 5.85 17.14 -1.04
N VAL A 189 6.70 17.26 -0.04
CA VAL A 189 7.74 16.26 0.26
C VAL A 189 7.53 15.69 1.64
N HIS A 190 7.46 14.36 1.71
CA HIS A 190 7.40 13.61 2.96
C HIS A 190 8.69 12.82 3.11
N LEU A 191 9.64 13.36 3.88
CA LEU A 191 10.93 12.73 4.10
C LEU A 191 10.82 11.70 5.22
N ARG A 192 10.87 10.45 4.86
CA ARG A 192 11.06 9.30 5.74
C ARG A 192 11.87 8.26 4.98
N SER A 193 12.33 7.21 5.65
CA SER A 193 13.18 6.19 5.06
C SER A 193 12.74 4.81 5.50
N CYS A 194 12.91 3.82 4.63
CA CYS A 194 12.70 2.41 4.94
C CYS A 194 14.00 1.64 4.77
N TYR A 195 14.21 0.67 5.65
CA TYR A 195 15.24 -0.35 5.51
C TYR A 195 14.58 -1.65 5.08
N ILE A 196 15.00 -2.19 3.94
CA ILE A 196 14.54 -3.48 3.43
C ILE A 196 15.57 -4.54 3.84
N PHE A 197 15.09 -5.57 4.54
CA PHE A 197 15.91 -6.73 4.92
C PHE A 197 16.16 -7.64 3.70
N PRO A 198 17.23 -8.46 3.72
CA PRO A 198 17.52 -9.38 2.60
C PRO A 198 16.38 -10.35 2.24
N ASN A 199 15.47 -10.61 3.18
CA ASN A 199 14.29 -11.44 2.97
C ASN A 199 13.07 -10.66 2.45
N GLY A 200 13.22 -9.37 2.11
CA GLY A 200 12.17 -8.51 1.60
C GLY A 200 11.26 -7.87 2.66
N ASN A 201 11.32 -8.29 3.92
CA ASN A 201 10.65 -7.59 5.01
C ASN A 201 11.22 -6.19 5.15
N PHE A 202 10.46 -5.22 5.64
CA PHE A 202 10.97 -3.87 5.81
C PHE A 202 10.44 -3.18 7.07
N THR A 203 11.16 -2.17 7.49
CA THR A 203 10.80 -1.32 8.63
C THR A 203 11.16 0.13 8.35
N GLU A 204 10.59 1.05 9.12
CA GLU A 204 11.09 2.41 9.09
C GLU A 204 12.53 2.49 9.59
N ALA A 205 13.31 3.35 8.94
CA ALA A 205 14.70 3.64 9.29
C ALA A 205 14.89 5.11 9.65
N SER A 206 16.06 5.46 10.18
CA SER A 206 16.42 6.86 10.41
C SER A 206 16.51 7.63 9.08
N HIS A 207 16.30 8.96 9.13
CA HIS A 207 16.31 9.79 7.91
C HIS A 207 17.66 9.86 7.19
N LEU A 208 18.71 9.43 7.83
CA LEU A 208 20.06 9.41 7.23
C LEU A 208 20.45 8.07 6.63
N GLY A 209 19.50 7.14 6.54
CA GLY A 209 19.65 5.84 5.86
C GLY A 209 20.29 4.78 6.70
#